data_b82b3812967bb1f62628427a34021ced
#
_entry.id   b82b3812967bb1f62628427a34021ced
#
_cell.length_a   1.000
_cell.length_b   1.000
_cell.length_c   1.000
_cell.angle_alpha   90.00
_cell.angle_beta   90.00
_cell.angle_gamma   90.00
#
_symmetry.space_group_name_H-M   'P 1'
#
loop_
_entity.id
_entity.type
_entity.pdbx_description
1 polymer ?
#
loop_
_entity_poly.entity_id
_entity_poly.type
_entity_poly.pdbx_seq_one_letter_code
_entity_poly.pdbx_strand_id
1 'polypeptide(L)'
;MASLTIRRLDEALKAQLRLRAAANGRSVEDEVRTILRDAATPSQTHPPGTETEPLPVTKPPRRGAKRVTLIIGGGIAAYKSLDLIRRLKERAIEVRCVLTGAAQHFVTPLSASALSGERSYSDLFDPASEFDAGHIRLARDCDLIIVAPATADLMAKMANGHADDLATAILLASDRPILLSPAMNPMMWANAATVRNVRQLASQGIRFIGPASGAMAEAGESGVGRMSEPTDIAVAAEKLLQPSQQGPLRGKRVLVTAGPTHEAIDPVRYIANRSSGKQGFALAEAAAAAGADVALITGPVRLSDPDNVNVTRVESARDMLAAVERALPADCAIFAAAVADWRVAEAGSQKIKKTAGAAAPVLKMVENPDLLATVSRQANNRPQLVIGFAAETENLIENAKSKLARKGCDWIVANDVSPEGGVFGGDHNTVHVVTRGGVESWPAMGKDEVAKALVARIAQSLQDATP
;
A
#
# COMPACT_ATOMS: atom_id res chain seq x y z
N MET A 1 52.07 -14.35 8.49
CA MET A 1 50.93 -14.36 9.45
C MET A 1 50.13 -13.06 9.25
N ALA A 2 48.82 -13.14 9.05
CA ALA A 2 48.02 -11.94 8.95
C ALA A 2 47.82 -11.34 10.35
N SER A 3 47.95 -10.01 10.47
CA SER A 3 47.71 -9.29 11.73
C SER A 3 46.44 -8.45 11.61
N LEU A 4 45.65 -8.45 12.69
CA LEU A 4 44.44 -7.60 12.80
C LEU A 4 44.67 -6.55 13.88
N THR A 5 44.55 -5.28 13.57
CA THR A 5 44.69 -4.18 14.53
C THR A 5 43.31 -3.54 14.78
N ILE A 6 42.84 -3.60 16.04
CA ILE A 6 41.60 -2.95 16.46
C ILE A 6 41.94 -1.60 17.09
N ARG A 7 41.45 -0.50 16.50
CA ARG A 7 41.69 0.87 17.02
C ARG A 7 40.41 1.42 17.65
N ARG A 8 40.53 2.28 18.68
CA ARG A 8 39.45 2.99 19.39
C ARG A 8 38.48 2.09 20.17
N LEU A 9 39.01 1.08 20.88
CA LEU A 9 38.25 0.41 21.94
C LEU A 9 38.04 1.37 23.12
N ASP A 10 36.78 1.47 23.61
CA ASP A 10 36.52 2.21 24.85
C ASP A 10 37.16 1.51 26.07
N GLU A 11 37.44 2.29 27.13
CA GLU A 11 38.15 1.77 28.32
C GLU A 11 37.30 0.74 29.09
N ALA A 12 35.95 0.78 29.03
CA ALA A 12 35.09 -0.20 29.68
C ALA A 12 35.20 -1.57 29.03
N LEU A 13 35.13 -1.61 27.69
CA LEU A 13 35.30 -2.86 26.91
C LEU A 13 36.69 -3.42 27.08
N LYS A 14 37.71 -2.58 27.12
CA LYS A 14 39.12 -2.99 27.37
C LYS A 14 39.29 -3.59 28.74
N ALA A 15 38.65 -3.02 29.79
CA ALA A 15 38.63 -3.57 31.14
C ALA A 15 37.96 -4.95 31.20
N GLN A 16 36.81 -5.10 30.53
CA GLN A 16 36.08 -6.38 30.42
C GLN A 16 36.93 -7.47 29.76
N LEU A 17 37.62 -7.14 28.65
CA LEU A 17 38.48 -8.09 27.96
C LEU A 17 39.67 -8.53 28.86
N ARG A 18 40.23 -7.63 29.65
CA ARG A 18 41.29 -7.97 30.63
C ARG A 18 40.80 -8.92 31.72
N LEU A 19 39.62 -8.63 32.31
CA LEU A 19 39.04 -9.50 33.33
C LEU A 19 38.71 -10.88 32.77
N ARG A 20 38.17 -10.96 31.56
CA ARG A 20 37.83 -12.21 30.90
C ARG A 20 39.07 -13.01 30.53
N ALA A 21 40.14 -12.38 30.05
CA ALA A 21 41.40 -13.00 29.74
C ALA A 21 42.06 -13.57 31.02
N ALA A 22 42.05 -12.80 32.12
CA ALA A 22 42.55 -13.25 33.42
C ALA A 22 41.76 -14.44 33.96
N ALA A 23 40.44 -14.43 33.89
CA ALA A 23 39.58 -15.53 34.29
C ALA A 23 39.86 -16.82 33.49
N ASN A 24 40.25 -16.68 32.22
CA ASN A 24 40.52 -17.79 31.31
C ASN A 24 42.04 -18.18 31.28
N GLY A 25 42.89 -17.54 32.09
CA GLY A 25 44.34 -17.82 32.16
C GLY A 25 45.09 -17.53 30.86
N ARG A 26 44.66 -16.54 30.07
CA ARG A 26 45.21 -16.22 28.75
C ARG A 26 45.65 -14.76 28.65
N SER A 27 46.44 -14.45 27.62
CA SER A 27 46.70 -13.05 27.27
C SER A 27 45.42 -12.39 26.67
N VAL A 28 45.30 -11.07 26.79
CA VAL A 28 44.18 -10.33 26.20
C VAL A 28 44.10 -10.54 24.68
N GLU A 29 45.26 -10.65 24.03
CA GLU A 29 45.34 -10.92 22.57
C GLU A 29 44.82 -12.32 22.22
N ASP A 30 45.17 -13.34 23.02
CA ASP A 30 44.66 -14.70 22.81
C ASP A 30 43.15 -14.81 23.11
N GLU A 31 42.65 -14.08 24.10
CA GLU A 31 41.25 -14.04 24.42
C GLU A 31 40.44 -13.39 23.27
N VAL A 32 40.91 -12.26 22.74
CA VAL A 32 40.30 -11.60 21.58
C VAL A 32 40.36 -12.53 20.35
N ARG A 33 41.45 -13.22 20.12
CA ARG A 33 41.61 -14.18 19.02
C ARG A 33 40.62 -15.34 19.15
N THR A 34 40.38 -15.81 20.36
CA THR A 34 39.40 -16.88 20.64
C THR A 34 37.99 -16.39 20.40
N ILE A 35 37.62 -15.22 20.91
CA ILE A 35 36.28 -14.60 20.67
C ILE A 35 36.03 -14.43 19.17
N LEU A 36 36.99 -13.92 18.42
CA LEU A 36 36.87 -13.76 16.97
C LEU A 36 36.76 -15.09 16.22
N ARG A 37 37.50 -16.13 16.69
CA ARG A 37 37.42 -17.47 16.11
C ARG A 37 36.06 -18.10 16.38
N ASP A 38 35.55 -18.01 17.61
CA ASP A 38 34.25 -18.54 18.01
C ASP A 38 33.10 -17.83 17.26
N ALA A 39 33.20 -16.52 17.04
CA ALA A 39 32.27 -15.75 16.27
C ALA A 39 32.34 -16.03 14.75
N ALA A 40 33.49 -16.44 14.23
CA ALA A 40 33.69 -16.73 12.80
C ALA A 40 33.46 -18.20 12.43
N THR A 41 33.37 -19.11 13.42
CA THR A 41 33.11 -20.53 13.20
C THR A 41 31.60 -20.79 13.40
N PRO A 42 30.83 -21.27 12.39
CA PRO A 42 29.47 -21.70 12.63
C PRO A 42 29.48 -22.83 13.65
N SER A 43 28.88 -22.63 14.82
CA SER A 43 28.81 -23.62 15.91
C SER A 43 28.11 -24.88 15.44
N GLN A 44 28.90 -25.90 15.12
CA GLN A 44 28.44 -27.30 15.09
C GLN A 44 28.82 -27.93 16.42
N THR A 45 27.95 -27.83 17.42
CA THR A 45 27.81 -28.83 18.51
C THR A 45 26.63 -28.42 19.37
N HIS A 46 25.43 -28.95 19.04
CA HIS A 46 24.40 -29.15 20.05
C HIS A 46 24.53 -30.61 20.59
N PRO A 47 24.38 -30.83 21.90
CA PRO A 47 24.22 -32.18 22.44
C PRO A 47 22.88 -32.76 21.95
N PRO A 48 22.81 -34.11 21.77
CA PRO A 48 21.57 -34.73 21.26
C PRO A 48 20.51 -34.73 22.37
N GLY A 49 19.36 -34.08 22.06
CA GLY A 49 18.18 -34.22 22.89
C GLY A 49 17.44 -32.93 23.19
N THR A 50 16.87 -32.31 22.20
CA THR A 50 15.57 -31.66 22.12
C THR A 50 15.43 -31.13 20.70
N GLU A 51 14.66 -31.83 19.90
CA GLU A 51 14.15 -31.32 18.63
C GLU A 51 13.27 -30.11 18.93
N THR A 52 13.84 -28.92 18.81
CA THR A 52 13.05 -27.70 18.65
C THR A 52 12.52 -27.76 17.23
N GLU A 53 11.23 -28.09 17.10
CA GLU A 53 10.52 -27.91 15.83
C GLU A 53 10.86 -26.55 15.23
N PRO A 54 11.19 -26.46 13.92
CA PRO A 54 11.39 -25.19 13.28
C PRO A 54 10.10 -24.40 13.45
N LEU A 55 10.22 -23.17 13.98
CA LEU A 55 9.12 -22.22 14.02
C LEU A 55 8.44 -22.21 12.66
N PRO A 56 7.12 -22.27 12.60
CA PRO A 56 6.41 -22.42 11.34
C PRO A 56 6.83 -21.30 10.38
N VAL A 57 7.41 -21.73 9.25
CA VAL A 57 7.68 -20.86 8.12
C VAL A 57 6.38 -20.13 7.81
N THR A 58 6.37 -18.82 7.96
CA THR A 58 5.22 -17.98 7.64
C THR A 58 4.74 -18.33 6.24
N LYS A 59 3.55 -18.91 6.12
CA LYS A 59 2.92 -19.16 4.83
C LYS A 59 2.90 -17.83 4.08
N PRO A 60 3.30 -17.81 2.79
CA PRO A 60 3.16 -16.59 2.00
C PRO A 60 1.72 -16.10 2.10
N PRO A 61 1.49 -14.77 2.22
CA PRO A 61 0.16 -14.20 2.37
C PRO A 61 -0.74 -14.72 1.25
N ARG A 62 -1.94 -15.15 1.59
CA ARG A 62 -2.95 -15.54 0.60
C ARG A 62 -3.24 -14.30 -0.24
N ARG A 63 -2.98 -14.34 -1.54
CA ARG A 63 -3.34 -13.25 -2.45
C ARG A 63 -4.81 -12.88 -2.24
N GLY A 64 -5.07 -11.61 -1.82
CA GLY A 64 -6.41 -11.09 -1.58
C GLY A 64 -6.94 -11.19 -0.15
N ALA A 65 -6.21 -11.76 0.83
CA ALA A 65 -6.61 -11.70 2.24
C ALA A 65 -6.38 -10.30 2.80
N LYS A 66 -7.39 -9.74 3.48
CA LYS A 66 -7.28 -8.44 4.17
C LYS A 66 -6.40 -8.58 5.40
N ARG A 67 -5.55 -7.59 5.66
CA ARG A 67 -4.62 -7.58 6.80
C ARG A 67 -4.87 -6.41 7.73
N VAL A 68 -4.85 -6.69 9.03
CA VAL A 68 -4.98 -5.71 10.11
C VAL A 68 -3.69 -5.65 10.91
N THR A 69 -3.17 -4.46 11.17
CA THR A 69 -2.20 -4.22 12.24
C THR A 69 -2.96 -3.91 13.52
N LEU A 70 -2.94 -4.84 14.49
CA LEU A 70 -3.58 -4.69 15.80
C LEU A 70 -2.56 -4.16 16.80
N ILE A 71 -2.71 -2.92 17.22
CA ILE A 71 -1.94 -2.28 18.29
C ILE A 71 -2.66 -2.52 19.60
N ILE A 72 -1.99 -3.19 20.54
CA ILE A 72 -2.52 -3.50 21.87
C ILE A 72 -1.95 -2.48 22.86
N GLY A 73 -2.82 -1.62 23.40
CA GLY A 73 -2.48 -0.68 24.45
C GLY A 73 -2.46 -1.32 25.85
N GLY A 74 -1.83 -0.65 26.83
CA GLY A 74 -1.79 -1.10 28.22
C GLY A 74 -3.16 -0.96 28.93
N GLY A 75 -3.38 -1.79 29.92
CA GLY A 75 -4.58 -1.77 30.75
C GLY A 75 -5.27 -3.13 30.82
N ILE A 76 -6.14 -3.29 31.84
CA ILE A 76 -6.80 -4.58 32.10
C ILE A 76 -7.57 -5.11 30.87
N ALA A 77 -8.15 -4.24 30.05
CA ALA A 77 -8.91 -4.64 28.86
C ALA A 77 -8.05 -5.29 27.75
N ALA A 78 -6.70 -5.28 27.87
CA ALA A 78 -5.80 -5.87 26.88
C ALA A 78 -6.05 -7.39 26.67
N TYR A 79 -6.54 -8.10 27.68
CA TYR A 79 -6.89 -9.53 27.53
C TYR A 79 -7.95 -9.77 26.45
N LYS A 80 -8.87 -8.82 26.23
CA LYS A 80 -9.90 -8.91 25.18
C LYS A 80 -9.31 -8.89 23.78
N SER A 81 -8.12 -8.31 23.61
CA SER A 81 -7.44 -8.25 22.32
C SER A 81 -7.03 -9.63 21.82
N LEU A 82 -6.80 -10.59 22.73
CA LEU A 82 -6.54 -11.99 22.37
C LEU A 82 -7.78 -12.67 21.77
N ASP A 83 -8.97 -12.38 22.25
CA ASP A 83 -10.21 -12.82 21.62
C ASP A 83 -10.47 -12.08 20.31
N LEU A 84 -10.18 -10.77 20.25
CA LEU A 84 -10.29 -9.98 19.01
C LEU A 84 -9.46 -10.59 17.87
N ILE A 85 -8.24 -11.07 18.13
CA ILE A 85 -7.41 -11.75 17.13
C ILE A 85 -8.19 -12.95 16.55
N ARG A 86 -8.83 -13.76 17.39
CA ARG A 86 -9.63 -14.91 16.93
C ARG A 86 -10.81 -14.47 16.07
N ARG A 87 -11.56 -13.44 16.52
CA ARG A 87 -12.74 -12.94 15.78
C ARG A 87 -12.39 -12.37 14.42
N LEU A 88 -11.23 -11.72 14.28
CA LEU A 88 -10.73 -11.24 13.00
C LEU A 88 -10.33 -12.41 12.08
N LYS A 89 -9.62 -13.42 12.62
CA LYS A 89 -9.23 -14.61 11.84
C LYS A 89 -10.42 -15.46 11.39
N GLU A 90 -11.48 -15.57 12.20
CA GLU A 90 -12.75 -16.21 11.81
C GLU A 90 -13.38 -15.55 10.57
N ARG A 91 -13.09 -14.27 10.33
CA ARG A 91 -13.52 -13.48 9.16
C ARG A 91 -12.49 -13.47 8.02
N ALA A 92 -11.53 -14.40 8.05
CA ALA A 92 -10.43 -14.48 7.09
C ALA A 92 -9.56 -13.20 7.00
N ILE A 93 -9.49 -12.41 8.09
CA ILE A 93 -8.63 -11.23 8.22
C ILE A 93 -7.33 -11.68 8.88
N GLU A 94 -6.19 -11.41 8.23
CA GLU A 94 -4.87 -11.64 8.79
C GLU A 94 -4.57 -10.56 9.85
N VAL A 95 -3.96 -10.97 10.98
CA VAL A 95 -3.69 -10.05 12.09
C VAL A 95 -2.20 -10.05 12.42
N ARG A 96 -1.60 -8.88 12.37
CA ARG A 96 -0.26 -8.61 12.85
C ARG A 96 -0.34 -7.81 14.14
N CYS A 97 0.33 -8.26 15.20
CA CYS A 97 0.22 -7.66 16.53
C CYS A 97 1.40 -6.77 16.86
N VAL A 98 1.10 -5.59 17.40
CA VAL A 98 2.07 -4.65 17.99
C VAL A 98 1.66 -4.40 19.44
N LEU A 99 2.55 -4.62 20.40
CA LEU A 99 2.28 -4.42 21.81
C LEU A 99 3.04 -3.19 22.31
N THR A 100 2.33 -2.27 22.97
CA THR A 100 3.03 -1.21 23.70
C THR A 100 3.79 -1.79 24.90
N GLY A 101 4.78 -1.08 25.42
CA GLY A 101 5.48 -1.49 26.63
C GLY A 101 4.52 -1.77 27.80
N ALA A 102 3.51 -0.91 27.98
CA ALA A 102 2.47 -1.09 29.01
C ALA A 102 1.57 -2.31 28.76
N ALA A 103 1.29 -2.69 27.51
CA ALA A 103 0.48 -3.84 27.18
C ALA A 103 1.12 -5.16 27.63
N GLN A 104 2.45 -5.25 27.61
CA GLN A 104 3.19 -6.46 27.97
C GLN A 104 3.04 -6.86 29.46
N HIS A 105 2.55 -5.95 30.32
CA HIS A 105 2.20 -6.27 31.71
C HIS A 105 0.87 -7.01 31.84
N PHE A 106 0.03 -7.02 30.80
CA PHE A 106 -1.30 -7.65 30.79
C PHE A 106 -1.41 -8.83 29.83
N VAL A 107 -0.71 -8.78 28.69
CA VAL A 107 -0.66 -9.84 27.70
C VAL A 107 0.78 -10.00 27.19
N THR A 108 1.19 -11.23 26.89
CA THR A 108 2.55 -11.46 26.44
C THR A 108 2.67 -11.42 24.92
N PRO A 109 3.82 -11.01 24.36
CA PRO A 109 4.10 -11.16 22.94
C PRO A 109 3.91 -12.58 22.42
N LEU A 110 4.25 -13.59 23.25
CA LEU A 110 4.05 -14.99 22.92
C LEU A 110 2.58 -15.35 22.72
N SER A 111 1.68 -14.90 23.59
CA SER A 111 0.24 -15.14 23.47
C SER A 111 -0.33 -14.51 22.20
N ALA A 112 0.07 -13.28 21.89
CA ALA A 112 -0.37 -12.57 20.69
C ALA A 112 0.15 -13.27 19.41
N SER A 113 1.42 -13.67 19.39
CA SER A 113 2.03 -14.40 18.27
C SER A 113 1.37 -15.77 18.03
N ALA A 114 1.13 -16.53 19.10
CA ALA A 114 0.49 -17.85 19.01
C ALA A 114 -0.93 -17.77 18.41
N LEU A 115 -1.69 -16.74 18.76
CA LEU A 115 -3.05 -16.54 18.24
C LEU A 115 -3.08 -15.95 16.84
N SER A 116 -2.24 -14.99 16.54
CA SER A 116 -2.15 -14.38 15.20
C SER A 116 -1.56 -15.35 14.18
N GLY A 117 -0.62 -16.20 14.61
CA GLY A 117 0.17 -17.05 13.72
C GLY A 117 1.33 -16.32 13.06
N GLU A 118 1.62 -15.09 13.47
CA GLU A 118 2.74 -14.27 13.05
C GLU A 118 3.51 -13.75 14.28
N ARG A 119 4.76 -13.34 14.07
CA ARG A 119 5.54 -12.66 15.11
C ARG A 119 4.81 -11.38 15.55
N SER A 120 4.78 -11.11 16.84
CA SER A 120 4.37 -9.82 17.39
C SER A 120 5.58 -8.88 17.58
N TYR A 121 5.33 -7.58 17.52
CA TYR A 121 6.33 -6.53 17.58
C TYR A 121 6.10 -5.65 18.82
N SER A 122 7.16 -5.19 19.46
CA SER A 122 7.02 -4.39 20.70
C SER A 122 8.09 -3.31 20.87
N ASP A 123 9.18 -3.38 20.11
CA ASP A 123 10.31 -2.46 20.23
C ASP A 123 10.59 -1.76 18.89
N LEU A 124 10.71 -0.43 18.95
CA LEU A 124 11.04 0.40 17.79
C LEU A 124 12.47 0.16 17.28
N PHE A 125 13.38 -0.24 18.18
CA PHE A 125 14.79 -0.40 17.90
C PHE A 125 15.27 -1.87 17.92
N ASP A 126 14.34 -2.83 17.86
CA ASP A 126 14.71 -4.24 17.72
C ASP A 126 15.33 -4.51 16.35
N PRO A 127 16.64 -4.86 16.27
CA PRO A 127 17.33 -5.06 14.99
C PRO A 127 16.69 -6.14 14.11
N ALA A 128 16.09 -7.17 14.71
CA ALA A 128 15.40 -8.23 13.97
C ALA A 128 14.08 -7.76 13.40
N SER A 129 13.41 -6.83 14.07
CA SER A 129 12.17 -6.19 13.57
C SER A 129 12.45 -5.19 12.44
N GLU A 130 13.53 -4.42 12.54
CA GLU A 130 13.90 -3.42 11.54
C GLU A 130 14.32 -4.08 10.21
N PHE A 131 14.96 -5.25 10.27
CA PHE A 131 15.35 -6.00 9.07
C PHE A 131 14.15 -6.68 8.39
N ASP A 132 13.17 -7.20 9.17
CA ASP A 132 12.00 -7.91 8.65
C ASP A 132 10.85 -6.98 8.27
N ALA A 133 10.57 -5.96 9.08
CA ALA A 133 9.42 -5.10 8.89
C ALA A 133 9.54 -3.80 9.69
N GLY A 134 10.44 -2.88 9.35
CA GLY A 134 10.56 -1.56 9.99
C GLY A 134 9.21 -0.86 10.17
N HIS A 135 9.10 0.07 11.14
CA HIS A 135 7.85 0.75 11.49
C HIS A 135 7.06 1.29 10.27
N ILE A 136 7.77 1.76 9.23
CA ILE A 136 7.15 2.23 7.97
C ILE A 136 6.41 1.07 7.25
N ARG A 137 7.01 -0.13 7.22
CA ARG A 137 6.39 -1.29 6.58
C ARG A 137 5.20 -1.80 7.40
N LEU A 138 5.31 -1.81 8.73
CA LEU A 138 4.20 -2.15 9.63
C LEU A 138 3.01 -1.17 9.49
N ALA A 139 3.28 0.10 9.21
CA ALA A 139 2.28 1.14 8.99
C ALA A 139 1.55 1.00 7.64
N ARG A 140 2.24 0.52 6.58
CA ARG A 140 1.73 0.51 5.19
C ARG A 140 1.28 -0.86 4.70
N ASP A 141 1.90 -1.94 5.19
CA ASP A 141 1.61 -3.31 4.77
C ASP A 141 0.40 -3.90 5.55
N CYS A 142 -0.67 -3.11 5.65
CA CYS A 142 -1.96 -3.49 6.20
C CYS A 142 -3.08 -2.69 5.51
N ASP A 143 -4.32 -3.17 5.60
CA ASP A 143 -5.51 -2.50 5.07
C ASP A 143 -6.18 -1.62 6.14
N LEU A 144 -5.96 -1.89 7.43
CA LEU A 144 -6.56 -1.20 8.56
C LEU A 144 -5.64 -1.32 9.78
N ILE A 145 -5.53 -0.26 10.58
CA ILE A 145 -4.93 -0.30 11.90
C ILE A 145 -6.04 -0.29 12.96
N ILE A 146 -6.00 -1.22 13.89
CA ILE A 146 -6.90 -1.26 15.06
C ILE A 146 -6.08 -1.01 16.30
N VAL A 147 -6.52 -0.10 17.17
CA VAL A 147 -5.96 0.11 18.51
C VAL A 147 -6.97 -0.37 19.52
N ALA A 148 -6.69 -1.47 20.19
CA ALA A 148 -7.58 -2.08 21.17
C ALA A 148 -6.78 -2.79 22.28
N PRO A 149 -6.84 -2.33 23.52
CA PRO A 149 -7.49 -1.09 23.97
C PRO A 149 -6.74 0.17 23.55
N ALA A 150 -7.45 1.25 23.24
CA ALA A 150 -6.89 2.58 23.09
C ALA A 150 -6.94 3.32 24.43
N THR A 151 -5.80 3.49 25.08
CA THR A 151 -5.69 4.19 26.39
C THR A 151 -5.75 5.70 26.22
N ALA A 152 -6.04 6.41 27.29
CA ALA A 152 -6.01 7.87 27.30
C ALA A 152 -4.62 8.42 26.92
N ASP A 153 -3.55 7.78 27.42
CA ASP A 153 -2.16 8.13 27.07
C ASP A 153 -1.89 7.98 25.59
N LEU A 154 -2.22 6.82 25.01
CA LEU A 154 -1.98 6.56 23.59
C LEU A 154 -2.78 7.52 22.69
N MET A 155 -4.05 7.81 23.03
CA MET A 155 -4.84 8.80 22.31
C MET A 155 -4.27 10.22 22.45
N ALA A 156 -3.72 10.58 23.61
CA ALA A 156 -3.05 11.86 23.82
C ALA A 156 -1.79 11.98 22.96
N LYS A 157 -0.97 10.93 22.91
CA LYS A 157 0.22 10.86 22.07
C LYS A 157 -0.16 11.01 20.59
N MET A 158 -1.16 10.28 20.11
CA MET A 158 -1.66 10.40 18.73
C MET A 158 -2.12 11.82 18.41
N ALA A 159 -2.94 12.42 19.28
CA ALA A 159 -3.49 13.77 19.06
C ALA A 159 -2.40 14.85 18.99
N ASN A 160 -1.25 14.63 19.64
CA ASN A 160 -0.14 15.58 19.67
C ASN A 160 1.06 15.17 18.79
N GLY A 161 0.94 14.12 17.96
CA GLY A 161 1.97 13.71 17.00
C GLY A 161 3.24 13.13 17.63
N HIS A 162 3.16 12.49 18.79
CA HIS A 162 4.29 11.80 19.41
C HIS A 162 4.59 10.49 18.68
N ALA A 163 5.89 10.16 18.56
CA ALA A 163 6.39 8.93 17.95
C ALA A 163 7.59 8.38 18.76
N ASP A 164 7.39 8.21 20.06
CA ASP A 164 8.41 7.82 21.03
C ASP A 164 8.48 6.30 21.27
N ASP A 165 7.54 5.55 20.71
CA ASP A 165 7.52 4.10 20.71
C ASP A 165 7.06 3.53 19.36
N LEU A 166 7.16 2.20 19.18
CA LEU A 166 6.79 1.53 17.93
C LEU A 166 5.31 1.78 17.54
N ALA A 167 4.41 1.74 18.51
CA ALA A 167 2.97 1.93 18.26
C ALA A 167 2.68 3.34 17.73
N THR A 168 3.22 4.36 18.39
CA THR A 168 3.04 5.76 18.01
C THR A 168 3.76 6.11 16.70
N ALA A 169 4.92 5.52 16.43
CA ALA A 169 5.63 5.68 15.17
C ALA A 169 4.82 5.10 13.99
N ILE A 170 4.23 3.90 14.16
CA ILE A 170 3.34 3.29 13.16
C ILE A 170 2.12 4.17 12.92
N LEU A 171 1.45 4.64 13.98
CA LEU A 171 0.25 5.46 13.87
C LEU A 171 0.49 6.80 13.17
N LEU A 172 1.65 7.41 13.41
CA LEU A 172 2.03 8.68 12.75
C LEU A 172 2.46 8.49 11.28
N ALA A 173 3.06 7.33 10.95
CA ALA A 173 3.58 7.04 9.61
C ALA A 173 2.53 6.44 8.66
N SER A 174 1.31 6.12 9.16
CA SER A 174 0.29 5.42 8.38
C SER A 174 -0.61 6.35 7.60
N ASP A 175 -0.90 5.95 6.37
CA ASP A 175 -1.94 6.47 5.50
C ASP A 175 -3.20 5.58 5.49
N ARG A 176 -3.22 4.51 6.30
CA ARG A 176 -4.33 3.55 6.38
C ARG A 176 -5.41 4.03 7.34
N PRO A 177 -6.67 3.59 7.14
CA PRO A 177 -7.73 3.84 8.12
C PRO A 177 -7.33 3.35 9.51
N ILE A 178 -7.71 4.11 10.56
CA ILE A 178 -7.44 3.75 11.96
C ILE A 178 -8.76 3.64 12.71
N LEU A 179 -8.94 2.53 13.42
CA LEU A 179 -10.08 2.26 14.31
C LEU A 179 -9.59 2.18 15.76
N LEU A 180 -10.08 3.07 16.63
CA LEU A 180 -9.78 3.07 18.06
C LEU A 180 -10.93 2.47 18.85
N SER A 181 -10.60 1.55 19.77
CA SER A 181 -11.51 1.05 20.79
C SER A 181 -11.05 1.54 22.18
N PRO A 182 -11.56 2.69 22.66
CA PRO A 182 -11.13 3.26 23.93
C PRO A 182 -11.45 2.37 25.13
N ALA A 183 -10.52 2.36 26.12
CA ALA A 183 -10.73 1.70 27.40
C ALA A 183 -10.01 2.45 28.50
N MET A 184 -10.76 2.96 29.48
CA MET A 184 -10.26 3.69 30.64
C MET A 184 -11.36 3.84 31.71
N ASN A 185 -10.97 4.31 32.87
CA ASN A 185 -11.92 4.69 33.92
C ASN A 185 -12.89 5.78 33.43
N PRO A 186 -14.17 5.81 33.86
CA PRO A 186 -15.17 6.80 33.45
C PRO A 186 -14.75 8.24 33.66
N MET A 187 -14.06 8.53 34.77
CA MET A 187 -13.56 9.88 35.05
C MET A 187 -12.46 10.30 34.08
N MET A 188 -11.61 9.37 33.69
CA MET A 188 -10.60 9.61 32.64
C MET A 188 -11.27 9.87 31.29
N TRP A 189 -12.33 9.12 30.96
CA TRP A 189 -13.09 9.34 29.73
C TRP A 189 -13.78 10.69 29.68
N ALA A 190 -14.40 11.11 30.78
CA ALA A 190 -15.06 12.41 30.92
C ALA A 190 -14.11 13.61 31.10
N ASN A 191 -12.82 13.35 31.30
CA ASN A 191 -11.82 14.41 31.48
C ASN A 191 -11.73 15.31 30.25
N ALA A 192 -11.68 16.63 30.46
CA ALA A 192 -11.64 17.62 29.40
C ALA A 192 -10.48 17.40 28.38
N ALA A 193 -9.32 16.92 28.85
CA ALA A 193 -8.19 16.60 28.00
C ALA A 193 -8.51 15.42 27.07
N THR A 194 -9.12 14.34 27.60
CA THR A 194 -9.52 13.17 26.81
C THR A 194 -10.58 13.56 25.78
N VAL A 195 -11.61 14.30 26.19
CA VAL A 195 -12.69 14.77 25.29
C VAL A 195 -12.13 15.63 24.16
N ARG A 196 -11.17 16.53 24.45
CA ARG A 196 -10.49 17.34 23.44
C ARG A 196 -9.73 16.45 22.45
N ASN A 197 -8.93 15.50 22.95
CA ASN A 197 -8.13 14.60 22.11
C ASN A 197 -9.01 13.73 21.21
N VAL A 198 -10.12 13.18 21.74
CA VAL A 198 -11.09 12.41 20.95
C VAL A 198 -11.69 13.24 19.83
N ARG A 199 -12.12 14.49 20.10
CA ARG A 199 -12.66 15.39 19.08
C ARG A 199 -11.62 15.71 18.00
N GLN A 200 -10.39 15.98 18.39
CA GLN A 200 -9.29 16.24 17.46
C GLN A 200 -9.03 15.03 16.55
N LEU A 201 -8.87 13.85 17.12
CA LEU A 201 -8.63 12.62 16.36
C LEU A 201 -9.80 12.30 15.42
N ALA A 202 -11.04 12.47 15.87
CA ALA A 202 -12.23 12.29 15.04
C ALA A 202 -12.25 13.27 13.85
N SER A 203 -11.87 14.54 14.08
CA SER A 203 -11.78 15.54 13.00
C SER A 203 -10.68 15.24 11.99
N GLN A 204 -9.66 14.47 12.36
CA GLN A 204 -8.60 13.96 11.50
C GLN A 204 -8.96 12.66 10.76
N GLY A 205 -10.20 12.18 10.89
CA GLY A 205 -10.68 10.98 10.19
C GLY A 205 -10.49 9.66 10.95
N ILE A 206 -9.95 9.69 12.17
CA ILE A 206 -9.83 8.49 13.02
C ILE A 206 -11.22 8.01 13.40
N ARG A 207 -11.46 6.71 13.27
CA ARG A 207 -12.74 6.08 13.62
C ARG A 207 -12.71 5.54 15.04
N PHE A 208 -13.87 5.59 15.71
CA PHE A 208 -14.04 5.13 17.09
C PHE A 208 -15.13 4.07 17.16
N ILE A 209 -14.92 3.06 18.00
CA ILE A 209 -15.95 2.12 18.43
C ILE A 209 -15.97 2.09 19.97
N GLY A 210 -17.08 2.49 20.56
CA GLY A 210 -17.20 2.68 22.00
C GLY A 210 -16.61 4.01 22.49
N PRO A 211 -16.23 4.10 23.79
CA PRO A 211 -16.31 3.02 24.78
C PRO A 211 -17.74 2.66 25.16
N ALA A 212 -17.95 1.40 25.58
CA ALA A 212 -19.21 0.92 26.08
C ALA A 212 -19.43 1.35 27.55
N SER A 213 -20.68 1.32 28.00
CA SER A 213 -21.05 1.53 29.40
C SER A 213 -21.16 0.19 30.15
N GLY A 214 -20.81 0.17 31.42
CA GLY A 214 -20.98 -1.00 32.29
C GLY A 214 -20.13 -0.97 33.54
N ALA A 215 -20.11 -2.08 34.28
CA ALA A 215 -19.26 -2.25 35.46
C ALA A 215 -17.78 -2.25 35.04
N MET A 216 -16.96 -1.58 35.86
CA MET A 216 -15.51 -1.49 35.68
C MET A 216 -14.77 -2.63 36.40
N ALA A 217 -13.44 -2.68 36.26
CA ALA A 217 -12.61 -3.63 36.99
C ALA A 217 -12.58 -3.33 38.52
N GLU A 218 -12.75 -2.08 38.91
CA GLU A 218 -12.84 -1.70 40.31
C GLU A 218 -14.24 -1.95 40.87
N ALA A 219 -14.30 -2.56 42.03
CA ALA A 219 -15.57 -2.94 42.67
C ALA A 219 -16.44 -1.68 42.99
N GLY A 220 -17.69 -1.72 42.55
CA GLY A 220 -18.65 -0.63 42.76
C GLY A 220 -18.56 0.51 41.73
N GLU A 221 -17.61 0.50 40.79
CA GLU A 221 -17.50 1.50 39.76
C GLU A 221 -18.22 1.04 38.48
N SER A 222 -19.02 1.95 37.92
CA SER A 222 -19.73 1.72 36.63
C SER A 222 -19.84 3.02 35.85
N GLY A 223 -19.86 2.92 34.54
CA GLY A 223 -19.96 4.09 33.64
C GLY A 223 -19.48 3.83 32.25
N VAL A 224 -19.32 4.88 31.45
CA VAL A 224 -18.78 4.85 30.11
C VAL A 224 -17.25 4.80 30.19
N GLY A 225 -16.66 3.75 29.67
CA GLY A 225 -15.18 3.59 29.69
C GLY A 225 -14.72 2.16 29.35
N ARG A 226 -15.66 1.21 29.22
CA ARG A 226 -15.32 -0.17 28.85
C ARG A 226 -14.95 -0.27 27.38
N MET A 227 -13.90 -1.03 27.10
CA MET A 227 -13.61 -1.45 25.74
C MET A 227 -14.81 -2.19 25.12
N SER A 228 -15.19 -1.85 23.91
CA SER A 228 -16.21 -2.58 23.15
C SER A 228 -15.91 -4.07 23.10
N GLU A 229 -16.93 -4.89 22.90
CA GLU A 229 -16.71 -6.32 22.83
C GLU A 229 -15.93 -6.72 21.55
N PRO A 230 -15.05 -7.72 21.61
CA PRO A 230 -14.22 -8.13 20.47
C PRO A 230 -15.00 -8.43 19.20
N THR A 231 -16.21 -8.98 19.33
CA THR A 231 -17.11 -9.26 18.22
C THR A 231 -17.54 -7.96 17.52
N ASP A 232 -17.88 -6.93 18.29
CA ASP A 232 -18.35 -5.65 17.73
C ASP A 232 -17.21 -4.92 17.03
N ILE A 233 -16.00 -4.97 17.62
CA ILE A 233 -14.78 -4.41 17.00
C ILE A 233 -14.49 -5.13 15.68
N ALA A 234 -14.59 -6.46 15.65
CA ALA A 234 -14.35 -7.24 14.43
C ALA A 234 -15.36 -6.93 13.33
N VAL A 235 -16.66 -6.73 13.69
CA VAL A 235 -17.70 -6.30 12.72
C VAL A 235 -17.43 -4.87 12.19
N ALA A 236 -17.01 -3.95 13.06
CA ALA A 236 -16.65 -2.60 12.65
C ALA A 236 -15.42 -2.60 11.73
N ALA A 237 -14.42 -3.43 12.04
CA ALA A 237 -13.24 -3.62 11.20
C ALA A 237 -13.60 -4.18 9.82
N GLU A 238 -14.46 -5.22 9.78
CA GLU A 238 -14.93 -5.81 8.52
C GLU A 238 -15.62 -4.78 7.63
N LYS A 239 -16.46 -3.93 8.20
CA LYS A 239 -17.10 -2.81 7.47
C LYS A 239 -16.10 -1.81 6.90
N LEU A 240 -15.03 -1.51 7.63
CA LEU A 240 -13.98 -0.59 7.17
C LEU A 240 -13.06 -1.23 6.11
N LEU A 241 -12.93 -2.56 6.13
CA LEU A 241 -12.15 -3.34 5.18
C LEU A 241 -12.92 -3.67 3.89
N GLN A 242 -14.25 -3.57 3.93
CA GLN A 242 -15.05 -3.67 2.71
C GLN A 242 -14.72 -2.50 1.78
N PRO A 243 -14.66 -2.73 0.45
CA PRO A 243 -14.57 -1.63 -0.50
C PRO A 243 -15.61 -0.59 -0.13
N SER A 244 -15.23 0.68 -0.13
CA SER A 244 -16.17 1.76 0.22
C SER A 244 -17.42 1.63 -0.65
N GLN A 245 -18.46 1.03 -0.09
CA GLN A 245 -19.79 1.04 -0.72
C GLN A 245 -20.47 2.40 -0.56
N GLN A 246 -19.76 3.37 0.03
CA GLN A 246 -20.18 4.75 0.18
C GLN A 246 -19.24 5.60 -0.66
N GLY A 247 -19.80 6.30 -1.60
CA GLY A 247 -19.04 7.21 -2.45
C GLY A 247 -19.85 7.63 -3.67
N PRO A 248 -19.42 8.71 -4.33
CA PRO A 248 -20.17 9.27 -5.46
C PRO A 248 -20.21 8.34 -6.69
N LEU A 249 -19.35 7.31 -6.74
CA LEU A 249 -19.34 6.28 -7.80
C LEU A 249 -19.90 4.93 -7.36
N ARG A 250 -20.67 4.87 -6.26
CA ARG A 250 -21.29 3.63 -5.79
C ARG A 250 -22.17 3.02 -6.88
N GLY A 251 -21.96 1.72 -7.14
CA GLY A 251 -22.69 0.96 -8.15
C GLY A 251 -22.29 1.27 -9.59
N LYS A 252 -21.30 2.13 -9.79
CA LYS A 252 -20.69 2.42 -11.09
C LYS A 252 -19.50 1.52 -11.35
N ARG A 253 -19.37 1.07 -12.58
CA ARG A 253 -18.23 0.30 -13.05
C ARG A 253 -17.28 1.20 -13.84
N VAL A 254 -16.01 1.24 -13.41
CA VAL A 254 -14.96 2.06 -14.03
C VAL A 254 -13.87 1.17 -14.59
N LEU A 255 -13.57 1.30 -15.87
CA LEU A 255 -12.48 0.63 -16.55
C LEU A 255 -11.31 1.61 -16.70
N VAL A 256 -10.09 1.20 -16.34
CA VAL A 256 -8.88 2.01 -16.50
C VAL A 256 -7.83 1.21 -17.24
N THR A 257 -7.19 1.81 -18.26
CA THR A 257 -5.97 1.24 -18.86
C THR A 257 -4.74 2.00 -18.37
N ALA A 258 -3.63 1.31 -18.09
CA ALA A 258 -2.41 1.89 -17.54
C ALA A 258 -1.13 1.22 -18.10
N GLY A 259 0.01 1.88 -17.86
CA GLY A 259 1.32 1.35 -18.25
C GLY A 259 1.58 1.40 -19.75
N PRO A 260 2.78 0.95 -20.19
CA PRO A 260 3.13 0.81 -21.60
C PRO A 260 2.62 -0.52 -22.16
N THR A 261 2.51 -0.62 -23.49
CA THR A 261 2.49 -1.93 -24.17
C THR A 261 3.88 -2.27 -24.70
N HIS A 262 4.20 -3.56 -24.69
CA HIS A 262 5.43 -4.10 -25.24
C HIS A 262 5.11 -4.89 -26.51
N GLU A 263 5.56 -4.37 -27.64
CA GLU A 263 5.34 -5.00 -28.94
C GLU A 263 6.58 -5.81 -29.32
N ALA A 264 6.50 -7.12 -29.23
CA ALA A 264 7.64 -7.98 -29.44
C ALA A 264 8.22 -7.86 -30.85
N ILE A 265 9.53 -7.70 -30.95
CA ILE A 265 10.34 -7.87 -32.21
C ILE A 265 10.81 -9.32 -32.30
N ASP A 266 11.30 -9.84 -31.19
CA ASP A 266 11.73 -11.23 -30.99
C ASP A 266 11.62 -11.58 -29.49
N PRO A 267 11.93 -12.79 -29.02
CA PRO A 267 11.80 -13.15 -27.60
C PRO A 267 12.61 -12.28 -26.60
N VAL A 268 13.48 -11.41 -27.08
CA VAL A 268 14.40 -10.61 -26.26
C VAL A 268 14.16 -9.11 -26.40
N ARG A 269 13.64 -8.65 -27.54
CA ARG A 269 13.49 -7.22 -27.85
C ARG A 269 12.07 -6.86 -28.20
N TYR A 270 11.67 -5.67 -27.79
CA TYR A 270 10.33 -5.12 -28.01
C TYR A 270 10.39 -3.62 -28.31
N ILE A 271 9.30 -3.09 -28.86
CA ILE A 271 9.02 -1.67 -29.01
C ILE A 271 8.04 -1.28 -27.89
N ALA A 272 8.30 -0.18 -27.22
CA ALA A 272 7.42 0.33 -26.19
C ALA A 272 7.51 1.85 -26.05
N ASN A 273 6.42 2.48 -25.64
CA ASN A 273 6.42 3.87 -25.19
C ASN A 273 6.90 3.97 -23.73
N ARG A 274 7.56 5.07 -23.36
CA ARG A 274 7.96 5.30 -21.97
C ARG A 274 6.72 5.61 -21.12
N SER A 275 6.45 4.80 -20.12
CA SER A 275 5.40 5.04 -19.13
C SER A 275 5.70 4.31 -17.84
N SER A 276 5.48 4.99 -16.71
CA SER A 276 5.59 4.38 -15.37
C SER A 276 4.28 3.71 -14.92
N GLY A 277 3.15 4.01 -15.57
CA GLY A 277 1.83 3.56 -15.16
C GLY A 277 1.23 4.32 -13.96
N LYS A 278 2.00 5.14 -13.25
CA LYS A 278 1.60 5.81 -11.99
C LYS A 278 0.24 6.53 -12.09
N GLN A 279 -0.01 7.29 -13.17
CA GLN A 279 -1.26 8.04 -13.31
C GLN A 279 -2.49 7.12 -13.43
N GLY A 280 -2.40 6.03 -14.22
CA GLY A 280 -3.52 5.08 -14.35
C GLY A 280 -3.78 4.31 -13.06
N PHE A 281 -2.73 3.96 -12.31
CA PHE A 281 -2.85 3.33 -11.00
C PHE A 281 -3.51 4.26 -9.98
N ALA A 282 -3.08 5.53 -9.90
CA ALA A 282 -3.70 6.52 -9.03
C ALA A 282 -5.19 6.76 -9.36
N LEU A 283 -5.55 6.76 -10.67
CA LEU A 283 -6.95 6.86 -11.10
C LEU A 283 -7.79 5.65 -10.67
N ALA A 284 -7.24 4.44 -10.80
CA ALA A 284 -7.91 3.22 -10.37
C ALA A 284 -8.14 3.21 -8.86
N GLU A 285 -7.13 3.60 -8.08
CA GLU A 285 -7.21 3.72 -6.63
C GLU A 285 -8.24 4.77 -6.19
N ALA A 286 -8.20 5.97 -6.80
CA ALA A 286 -9.15 7.04 -6.50
C ALA A 286 -10.59 6.65 -6.86
N ALA A 287 -10.83 5.95 -7.98
CA ALA A 287 -12.14 5.45 -8.37
C ALA A 287 -12.67 4.37 -7.41
N ALA A 288 -11.80 3.45 -6.96
CA ALA A 288 -12.17 2.45 -5.95
C ALA A 288 -12.48 3.11 -4.60
N ALA A 289 -11.69 4.10 -4.18
CA ALA A 289 -11.95 4.89 -2.98
C ALA A 289 -13.28 5.68 -3.06
N ALA A 290 -13.69 6.09 -4.27
CA ALA A 290 -14.98 6.72 -4.53
C ALA A 290 -16.16 5.72 -4.62
N GLY A 291 -15.92 4.42 -4.40
CA GLY A 291 -16.94 3.36 -4.33
C GLY A 291 -17.25 2.66 -5.65
N ALA A 292 -16.46 2.87 -6.70
CA ALA A 292 -16.64 2.18 -7.97
C ALA A 292 -16.17 0.71 -7.93
N ASP A 293 -16.77 -0.15 -8.75
CA ASP A 293 -16.19 -1.43 -9.16
C ASP A 293 -15.15 -1.15 -10.26
N VAL A 294 -13.87 -1.35 -9.96
CA VAL A 294 -12.78 -0.92 -10.85
C VAL A 294 -12.08 -2.10 -11.50
N ALA A 295 -12.02 -2.08 -12.84
CA ALA A 295 -11.19 -2.96 -13.64
C ALA A 295 -9.97 -2.19 -14.18
N LEU A 296 -8.76 -2.52 -13.69
CA LEU A 296 -7.50 -1.95 -14.15
C LEU A 296 -6.81 -2.94 -15.11
N ILE A 297 -6.64 -2.54 -16.36
CA ILE A 297 -5.90 -3.31 -17.37
C ILE A 297 -4.56 -2.64 -17.57
N THR A 298 -3.47 -3.31 -17.22
CA THR A 298 -2.14 -2.70 -17.23
C THR A 298 -1.13 -3.49 -18.04
N GLY A 299 -0.35 -2.76 -18.84
CA GLY A 299 0.88 -3.28 -19.40
C GLY A 299 1.97 -3.47 -18.34
N PRO A 300 3.19 -3.88 -18.76
CA PRO A 300 4.27 -4.22 -17.82
C PRO A 300 4.75 -2.99 -17.03
N VAL A 301 4.52 -2.99 -15.72
CA VAL A 301 4.98 -1.98 -14.76
C VAL A 301 5.45 -2.64 -13.45
N ARG A 302 6.28 -1.93 -12.67
CA ARG A 302 6.78 -2.38 -11.37
C ARG A 302 6.00 -1.74 -10.20
N LEU A 303 4.69 -1.59 -10.37
CA LEU A 303 3.82 -1.07 -9.32
C LEU A 303 3.09 -2.23 -8.64
N SER A 304 2.85 -2.09 -7.34
CA SER A 304 1.95 -2.97 -6.60
C SER A 304 0.51 -2.75 -7.04
N ASP A 305 -0.29 -3.81 -6.97
CA ASP A 305 -1.70 -3.72 -7.31
C ASP A 305 -2.42 -2.82 -6.29
N PRO A 306 -3.25 -1.87 -6.74
CA PRO A 306 -4.04 -1.04 -5.84
C PRO A 306 -5.10 -1.84 -5.10
N ASP A 307 -5.40 -1.45 -3.87
CA ASP A 307 -6.43 -2.10 -3.07
C ASP A 307 -7.83 -1.97 -3.69
N ASN A 308 -8.62 -3.02 -3.61
CA ASN A 308 -10.00 -3.07 -4.09
C ASN A 308 -10.16 -2.81 -5.60
N VAL A 309 -9.14 -3.11 -6.39
CA VAL A 309 -9.10 -2.98 -7.85
C VAL A 309 -8.88 -4.35 -8.49
N ASN A 310 -9.69 -4.70 -9.47
CA ASN A 310 -9.51 -5.92 -10.26
C ASN A 310 -8.43 -5.68 -11.33
N VAL A 311 -7.21 -6.19 -11.11
CA VAL A 311 -6.07 -5.94 -11.99
C VAL A 311 -5.89 -7.07 -13.00
N THR A 312 -5.87 -6.72 -14.29
CA THR A 312 -5.53 -7.62 -15.40
C THR A 312 -4.22 -7.15 -16.04
N ARG A 313 -3.19 -8.00 -16.02
CA ARG A 313 -1.89 -7.71 -16.64
C ARG A 313 -1.86 -8.25 -18.05
N VAL A 314 -1.38 -7.40 -18.97
CA VAL A 314 -1.27 -7.70 -20.42
C VAL A 314 0.11 -7.27 -20.91
N GLU A 315 0.48 -7.68 -22.10
CA GLU A 315 1.79 -7.33 -22.67
C GLU A 315 1.67 -6.43 -23.90
N SER A 316 0.87 -6.83 -24.88
CA SER A 316 0.74 -6.09 -26.16
C SER A 316 -0.55 -5.24 -26.22
N ALA A 317 -0.61 -4.34 -27.20
CA ALA A 317 -1.81 -3.55 -27.50
C ALA A 317 -3.01 -4.43 -27.85
N ARG A 318 -2.79 -5.56 -28.53
CA ARG A 318 -3.85 -6.51 -28.87
C ARG A 318 -4.39 -7.23 -27.63
N ASP A 319 -3.50 -7.64 -26.71
CA ASP A 319 -3.91 -8.24 -25.44
C ASP A 319 -4.68 -7.24 -24.60
N MET A 320 -4.25 -5.97 -24.59
CA MET A 320 -4.92 -4.89 -23.88
C MET A 320 -6.32 -4.65 -24.44
N LEU A 321 -6.47 -4.59 -25.77
CA LEU A 321 -7.79 -4.45 -26.40
C LEU A 321 -8.72 -5.62 -26.02
N ALA A 322 -8.25 -6.86 -26.17
CA ALA A 322 -9.04 -8.03 -25.82
C ALA A 322 -9.42 -8.07 -24.33
N ALA A 323 -8.57 -7.56 -23.44
CA ALA A 323 -8.89 -7.44 -22.01
C ALA A 323 -9.91 -6.33 -21.75
N VAL A 324 -9.84 -5.19 -22.46
CA VAL A 324 -10.82 -4.11 -22.42
C VAL A 324 -12.19 -4.61 -22.87
N GLU A 325 -12.27 -5.33 -23.97
CA GLU A 325 -13.54 -5.87 -24.48
C GLU A 325 -14.19 -6.86 -23.50
N ARG A 326 -13.40 -7.70 -22.83
CA ARG A 326 -13.90 -8.60 -21.77
C ARG A 326 -14.36 -7.86 -20.51
N ALA A 327 -13.81 -6.68 -20.22
CA ALA A 327 -14.15 -5.89 -19.05
C ALA A 327 -15.39 -5.00 -19.25
N LEU A 328 -15.85 -4.82 -20.47
CA LEU A 328 -17.11 -4.14 -20.79
C LEU A 328 -18.34 -5.05 -20.50
N PRO A 329 -19.52 -4.49 -20.18
CA PRO A 329 -19.84 -3.06 -20.14
C PRO A 329 -19.28 -2.36 -18.89
N ALA A 330 -19.04 -1.05 -19.01
CA ALA A 330 -18.65 -0.16 -17.92
C ALA A 330 -19.38 1.18 -18.03
N ASP A 331 -19.59 1.90 -16.93
CA ASP A 331 -20.17 3.25 -16.94
C ASP A 331 -19.15 4.28 -17.43
N CYS A 332 -17.89 4.13 -17.03
CA CYS A 332 -16.79 4.99 -17.45
C CYS A 332 -15.58 4.17 -17.90
N ALA A 333 -14.92 4.61 -18.97
CA ALA A 333 -13.64 4.03 -19.41
C ALA A 333 -12.57 5.12 -19.55
N ILE A 334 -11.41 4.91 -18.90
CA ILE A 334 -10.29 5.84 -18.85
C ILE A 334 -9.06 5.20 -19.51
N PHE A 335 -8.63 5.77 -20.62
CA PHE A 335 -7.51 5.29 -21.41
C PHE A 335 -6.25 6.11 -21.09
N ALA A 336 -5.50 5.68 -20.04
CA ALA A 336 -4.25 6.31 -19.60
C ALA A 336 -3.00 5.48 -19.95
N ALA A 337 -3.16 4.34 -20.63
CA ALA A 337 -2.05 3.52 -21.10
C ALA A 337 -1.28 4.22 -22.22
N ALA A 338 0.05 4.03 -22.23
CA ALA A 338 0.93 4.46 -23.30
C ALA A 338 1.07 3.35 -24.34
N VAL A 339 0.04 3.17 -25.13
CA VAL A 339 -0.03 2.14 -26.18
C VAL A 339 0.91 2.51 -27.32
N ALA A 340 1.73 1.56 -27.79
CA ALA A 340 2.57 1.77 -28.96
C ALA A 340 1.70 1.82 -30.24
N ASP A 341 1.89 2.82 -31.08
CA ASP A 341 1.14 3.00 -32.33
C ASP A 341 1.46 1.89 -33.36
N TRP A 342 2.66 1.34 -33.27
CA TRP A 342 3.20 0.41 -34.25
C TRP A 342 3.71 -0.87 -33.59
N ARG A 343 3.57 -1.99 -34.29
CA ARG A 343 4.19 -3.28 -33.98
C ARG A 343 4.87 -3.87 -35.20
N VAL A 344 5.75 -4.82 -34.98
CA VAL A 344 6.31 -5.62 -36.09
C VAL A 344 5.21 -6.53 -36.66
N ALA A 345 5.09 -6.60 -37.97
CA ALA A 345 4.09 -7.42 -38.68
C ALA A 345 4.16 -8.89 -38.25
N GLU A 346 5.37 -9.42 -38.18
CA GLU A 346 5.67 -10.79 -37.76
C GLU A 346 6.82 -10.75 -36.74
N ALA A 347 6.54 -11.04 -35.49
CA ALA A 347 7.56 -11.16 -34.47
C ALA A 347 8.37 -12.45 -34.70
N GLY A 348 9.70 -12.34 -34.62
CA GLY A 348 10.59 -13.49 -34.76
C GLY A 348 10.39 -14.49 -33.61
N SER A 349 10.25 -15.78 -33.91
CA SER A 349 10.20 -16.84 -32.89
C SER A 349 11.56 -17.11 -32.25
N GLN A 350 12.66 -16.62 -32.85
CA GLN A 350 14.03 -16.75 -32.38
C GLN A 350 14.69 -15.37 -32.32
N LYS A 351 15.64 -15.20 -31.38
CA LYS A 351 16.44 -13.99 -31.31
C LYS A 351 17.15 -13.71 -32.64
N ILE A 352 16.93 -12.54 -33.20
CA ILE A 352 17.61 -12.09 -34.44
C ILE A 352 19.12 -11.96 -34.15
N LYS A 353 19.95 -12.78 -34.73
CA LYS A 353 21.42 -12.77 -34.56
C LYS A 353 22.06 -11.77 -35.51
N LYS A 354 23.07 -11.04 -34.98
CA LYS A 354 23.92 -10.20 -35.83
C LYS A 354 24.86 -11.08 -36.64
N THR A 355 24.84 -10.97 -37.96
CA THR A 355 25.78 -11.64 -38.88
C THR A 355 26.85 -10.62 -39.28
N ALA A 356 28.11 -10.99 -39.14
CA ALA A 356 29.22 -10.12 -39.53
C ALA A 356 29.13 -9.76 -41.05
N GLY A 357 29.17 -8.46 -41.33
CA GLY A 357 29.08 -7.97 -42.72
C GLY A 357 27.66 -7.88 -43.32
N ALA A 358 26.63 -8.36 -42.62
CA ALA A 358 25.25 -8.19 -43.05
C ALA A 358 24.67 -6.82 -42.72
N ALA A 359 23.77 -6.32 -43.55
CA ALA A 359 23.01 -5.10 -43.28
C ALA A 359 22.12 -5.28 -42.03
N ALA A 360 21.75 -4.17 -41.40
CA ALA A 360 20.79 -4.19 -40.28
C ALA A 360 19.45 -4.80 -40.73
N PRO A 361 18.78 -5.60 -39.89
CA PRO A 361 17.50 -6.18 -40.24
C PRO A 361 16.45 -5.08 -40.47
N VAL A 362 15.70 -5.16 -41.55
CA VAL A 362 14.57 -4.29 -41.83
C VAL A 362 13.33 -4.89 -41.17
N LEU A 363 12.69 -4.13 -40.30
CA LEU A 363 11.46 -4.52 -39.61
C LEU A 363 10.26 -3.95 -40.37
N LYS A 364 9.38 -4.82 -40.87
CA LYS A 364 8.11 -4.40 -41.47
C LYS A 364 7.14 -4.02 -40.33
N MET A 365 6.75 -2.74 -40.27
CA MET A 365 5.85 -2.24 -39.27
C MET A 365 4.39 -2.24 -39.73
N VAL A 366 3.48 -2.49 -38.82
CA VAL A 366 2.02 -2.37 -39.00
C VAL A 366 1.40 -1.64 -37.82
N GLU A 367 0.27 -0.99 -38.03
CA GLU A 367 -0.43 -0.26 -36.98
C GLU A 367 -1.02 -1.19 -35.92
N ASN A 368 -0.99 -0.73 -34.68
CA ASN A 368 -1.70 -1.34 -33.58
C ASN A 368 -3.18 -0.88 -33.55
N PRO A 369 -4.07 -1.65 -32.91
CA PRO A 369 -5.44 -1.21 -32.72
C PRO A 369 -5.50 0.04 -31.84
N ASP A 370 -6.33 1.00 -32.22
CA ASP A 370 -6.58 2.19 -31.46
C ASP A 370 -7.67 1.92 -30.42
N LEU A 371 -7.26 1.60 -29.18
CA LEU A 371 -8.18 1.24 -28.09
C LEU A 371 -9.24 2.33 -27.82
N LEU A 372 -8.79 3.59 -27.73
CA LEU A 372 -9.64 4.72 -27.42
C LEU A 372 -10.71 4.91 -28.53
N ALA A 373 -10.29 4.93 -29.80
CA ALA A 373 -11.21 5.09 -30.90
C ALA A 373 -12.13 3.87 -31.06
N THR A 374 -11.64 2.66 -30.82
CA THR A 374 -12.42 1.42 -30.89
C THR A 374 -13.57 1.46 -29.89
N VAL A 375 -13.30 1.75 -28.61
CA VAL A 375 -14.33 1.79 -27.55
C VAL A 375 -15.25 3.01 -27.72
N SER A 376 -14.71 4.17 -28.11
CA SER A 376 -15.50 5.39 -28.32
C SER A 376 -16.57 5.26 -29.42
N ARG A 377 -16.33 4.39 -30.41
CA ARG A 377 -17.20 4.19 -31.57
C ARG A 377 -18.06 2.94 -31.50
N GLN A 378 -18.02 2.19 -30.38
CA GLN A 378 -18.88 1.02 -30.23
C GLN A 378 -20.36 1.42 -30.28
N ALA A 379 -21.15 0.70 -31.06
CA ALA A 379 -22.59 0.89 -31.13
C ALA A 379 -23.31 0.33 -29.89
N ASN A 380 -22.81 -0.83 -29.40
CA ASN A 380 -23.31 -1.50 -28.22
C ASN A 380 -22.21 -1.54 -27.14
N ASN A 381 -22.60 -1.45 -25.87
CA ASN A 381 -21.68 -1.50 -24.71
C ASN A 381 -20.67 -0.33 -24.62
N ARG A 382 -20.86 0.76 -25.39
CA ARG A 382 -20.05 1.96 -25.22
C ARG A 382 -20.28 2.51 -23.81
N PRO A 383 -19.22 2.77 -23.04
CA PRO A 383 -19.36 3.46 -21.76
C PRO A 383 -20.06 4.80 -21.91
N GLN A 384 -20.86 5.18 -20.90
CA GLN A 384 -21.52 6.49 -20.84
C GLN A 384 -20.50 7.63 -20.94
N LEU A 385 -19.32 7.45 -20.36
CA LEU A 385 -18.20 8.38 -20.38
C LEU A 385 -16.92 7.70 -20.82
N VAL A 386 -16.30 8.19 -21.90
CA VAL A 386 -15.04 7.70 -22.44
C VAL A 386 -14.00 8.81 -22.39
N ILE A 387 -12.89 8.57 -21.67
CA ILE A 387 -11.84 9.55 -21.40
C ILE A 387 -10.52 9.04 -21.96
N GLY A 388 -9.85 9.85 -22.79
CA GLY A 388 -8.50 9.58 -23.27
C GLY A 388 -7.47 10.51 -22.61
N PHE A 389 -6.23 10.05 -22.50
CA PHE A 389 -5.09 10.88 -22.13
C PHE A 389 -4.30 11.31 -23.35
N ALA A 390 -3.74 12.51 -23.31
CA ALA A 390 -2.83 13.05 -24.31
C ALA A 390 -1.61 13.63 -23.62
N ALA A 391 -0.43 13.11 -23.94
CA ALA A 391 0.86 13.62 -23.53
C ALA A 391 1.48 14.33 -24.71
N GLU A 392 1.55 15.66 -24.64
CA GLU A 392 1.99 16.52 -25.74
C GLU A 392 3.16 17.40 -25.30
N THR A 393 4.04 17.72 -26.23
CA THR A 393 5.19 18.59 -25.99
C THR A 393 5.00 19.99 -26.54
N GLU A 394 4.08 20.18 -27.48
CA GLU A 394 3.78 21.44 -28.15
C GLU A 394 2.29 21.51 -28.53
N ASN A 395 1.73 22.73 -28.63
CA ASN A 395 0.35 22.99 -29.04
C ASN A 395 -0.71 22.12 -28.30
N LEU A 396 -0.49 21.93 -27.00
CA LEU A 396 -1.20 20.99 -26.13
C LEU A 396 -2.73 21.01 -26.29
N ILE A 397 -3.33 22.20 -26.23
CA ILE A 397 -4.80 22.34 -26.27
C ILE A 397 -5.34 22.05 -27.69
N GLU A 398 -4.67 22.49 -28.73
CA GLU A 398 -5.11 22.27 -30.11
C GLU A 398 -5.00 20.79 -30.49
N ASN A 399 -3.89 20.16 -30.13
CA ASN A 399 -3.68 18.72 -30.32
C ASN A 399 -4.72 17.90 -29.56
N ALA A 400 -5.04 18.29 -28.32
CA ALA A 400 -6.06 17.64 -27.51
C ALA A 400 -7.47 17.78 -28.12
N LYS A 401 -7.85 18.97 -28.65
CA LYS A 401 -9.11 19.18 -29.37
C LYS A 401 -9.20 18.35 -30.62
N SER A 402 -8.12 18.31 -31.42
CA SER A 402 -8.03 17.47 -32.62
C SER A 402 -8.17 15.99 -32.28
N LYS A 403 -7.51 15.54 -31.21
CA LYS A 403 -7.59 14.17 -30.71
C LYS A 403 -8.99 13.82 -30.25
N LEU A 404 -9.68 14.72 -29.49
CA LEU A 404 -11.05 14.56 -29.06
C LEU A 404 -11.98 14.31 -30.25
N ALA A 405 -11.92 15.16 -31.27
CA ALA A 405 -12.75 15.04 -32.47
C ALA A 405 -12.47 13.75 -33.25
N ARG A 406 -11.19 13.44 -33.46
CA ARG A 406 -10.75 12.26 -34.24
C ARG A 406 -11.10 10.93 -33.57
N LYS A 407 -10.94 10.85 -32.22
CA LYS A 407 -11.16 9.61 -31.46
C LYS A 407 -12.65 9.41 -31.13
N GLY A 408 -13.44 10.46 -31.05
CA GLY A 408 -14.87 10.39 -30.72
C GLY A 408 -15.16 10.10 -29.26
N CYS A 409 -14.20 10.29 -28.38
CA CYS A 409 -14.35 10.20 -26.93
C CYS A 409 -15.04 11.47 -26.36
N ASP A 410 -15.38 11.45 -25.07
CA ASP A 410 -16.09 12.55 -24.43
C ASP A 410 -15.14 13.57 -23.83
N TRP A 411 -14.02 13.13 -23.23
CA TRP A 411 -12.99 13.99 -22.68
C TRP A 411 -11.58 13.56 -23.14
N ILE A 412 -10.72 14.55 -23.27
CA ILE A 412 -9.26 14.35 -23.36
C ILE A 412 -8.61 15.06 -22.17
N VAL A 413 -7.88 14.31 -21.38
CA VAL A 413 -7.03 14.82 -20.31
C VAL A 413 -5.63 15.03 -20.88
N ALA A 414 -5.28 16.27 -21.15
CA ALA A 414 -4.01 16.64 -21.77
C ALA A 414 -3.01 17.07 -20.70
N ASN A 415 -1.80 16.55 -20.76
CA ASN A 415 -0.70 16.91 -19.88
C ASN A 415 0.55 17.28 -20.71
N ASP A 416 1.23 18.33 -20.25
CA ASP A 416 2.49 18.76 -20.82
C ASP A 416 3.60 17.82 -20.37
N VAL A 417 4.27 17.19 -21.33
CA VAL A 417 5.43 16.31 -21.07
C VAL A 417 6.72 16.84 -21.69
N SER A 418 6.78 18.17 -21.95
CA SER A 418 8.00 18.82 -22.43
C SER A 418 9.14 18.67 -21.42
N PRO A 419 10.41 18.68 -21.88
CA PRO A 419 11.58 18.62 -20.99
C PRO A 419 11.64 19.78 -19.98
N GLU A 420 11.07 20.92 -20.33
CA GLU A 420 11.00 22.12 -19.49
C GLU A 420 9.93 21.98 -18.39
N GLY A 421 8.86 21.21 -18.64
CA GLY A 421 7.79 20.93 -17.69
C GLY A 421 8.13 19.91 -16.60
N GLY A 422 9.26 19.20 -16.70
CA GLY A 422 9.76 18.25 -15.66
C GLY A 422 8.88 17.03 -15.37
N VAL A 423 7.89 16.72 -16.20
CA VAL A 423 6.78 15.78 -15.92
C VAL A 423 7.12 14.31 -16.22
N PHE A 424 8.11 14.01 -17.08
CA PHE A 424 8.51 12.64 -17.37
C PHE A 424 9.15 11.98 -16.15
N GLY A 425 8.39 11.11 -15.46
CA GLY A 425 8.81 10.42 -14.24
C GLY A 425 8.64 11.21 -12.94
N GLY A 426 8.30 12.51 -12.98
CA GLY A 426 8.00 13.34 -11.82
C GLY A 426 6.65 13.01 -11.17
N ASP A 427 6.46 13.49 -9.93
CA ASP A 427 5.24 13.25 -9.15
C ASP A 427 4.18 14.35 -9.32
N HIS A 428 4.48 15.46 -10.01
CA HIS A 428 3.56 16.57 -10.30
C HIS A 428 3.14 16.57 -11.77
N ASN A 429 1.96 17.14 -12.03
CA ASN A 429 1.38 17.26 -13.37
C ASN A 429 0.53 18.53 -13.49
N THR A 430 0.60 19.21 -14.65
CA THR A 430 -0.34 20.26 -15.05
C THR A 430 -1.28 19.66 -16.08
N VAL A 431 -2.57 19.68 -15.80
CA VAL A 431 -3.58 18.98 -16.56
C VAL A 431 -4.62 19.93 -17.13
N HIS A 432 -5.00 19.70 -18.39
CA HIS A 432 -6.13 20.36 -19.04
C HIS A 432 -7.16 19.34 -19.44
N VAL A 433 -8.40 19.50 -18.97
CA VAL A 433 -9.53 18.66 -19.35
C VAL A 433 -10.25 19.32 -20.52
N VAL A 434 -10.14 18.69 -21.68
CA VAL A 434 -10.76 19.15 -22.94
C VAL A 434 -12.03 18.34 -23.20
N THR A 435 -13.14 19.04 -23.33
CA THR A 435 -14.47 18.48 -23.62
C THR A 435 -15.08 19.17 -24.84
N ARG A 436 -16.22 18.70 -25.32
CA ARG A 436 -16.98 19.41 -26.36
C ARG A 436 -17.46 20.80 -25.89
N GLY A 437 -17.66 20.98 -24.57
CA GLY A 437 -18.12 22.25 -23.98
C GLY A 437 -17.00 23.26 -23.70
N GLY A 438 -15.74 22.88 -23.84
CA GLY A 438 -14.62 23.79 -23.57
C GLY A 438 -13.40 23.11 -22.97
N VAL A 439 -12.50 23.95 -22.45
CA VAL A 439 -11.23 23.55 -21.82
C VAL A 439 -11.19 24.07 -20.39
N GLU A 440 -10.90 23.18 -19.46
CA GLU A 440 -10.68 23.50 -18.06
C GLU A 440 -9.22 23.20 -17.70
N SER A 441 -8.53 24.20 -17.19
CA SER A 441 -7.11 24.09 -16.81
C SER A 441 -6.99 23.97 -15.30
N TRP A 442 -6.24 22.98 -14.84
CA TRP A 442 -6.00 22.75 -13.42
C TRP A 442 -4.59 23.22 -13.05
N PRO A 443 -4.40 23.66 -11.80
CA PRO A 443 -3.07 24.04 -11.31
C PRO A 443 -2.12 22.82 -11.32
N ALA A 444 -0.82 23.06 -11.24
CA ALA A 444 0.14 21.97 -11.07
C ALA A 444 -0.09 21.28 -9.71
N MET A 445 -0.32 19.98 -9.73
CA MET A 445 -0.62 19.18 -8.54
C MET A 445 -0.04 17.77 -8.67
N GLY A 446 0.02 17.03 -7.56
CA GLY A 446 0.46 15.64 -7.53
C GLY A 446 -0.44 14.72 -8.37
N LYS A 447 0.11 13.62 -8.89
CA LYS A 447 -0.66 12.65 -9.70
C LYS A 447 -1.87 12.07 -8.96
N ASP A 448 -1.75 11.89 -7.65
CA ASP A 448 -2.83 11.42 -6.79
C ASP A 448 -3.93 12.48 -6.62
N GLU A 449 -3.55 13.77 -6.54
CA GLU A 449 -4.49 14.88 -6.47
C GLU A 449 -5.23 15.04 -7.81
N VAL A 450 -4.51 14.95 -8.95
CA VAL A 450 -5.12 14.91 -10.29
C VAL A 450 -6.13 13.76 -10.39
N ALA A 451 -5.76 12.57 -9.90
CA ALA A 451 -6.64 11.41 -9.94
C ALA A 451 -7.92 11.63 -9.12
N LYS A 452 -7.81 12.16 -7.90
CA LYS A 452 -8.95 12.48 -7.04
C LYS A 452 -9.86 13.54 -7.67
N ALA A 453 -9.28 14.61 -8.21
CA ALA A 453 -10.05 15.68 -8.87
C ALA A 453 -10.77 15.16 -10.12
N LEU A 454 -10.10 14.33 -10.96
CA LEU A 454 -10.73 13.77 -12.15
C LEU A 454 -11.85 12.80 -11.79
N VAL A 455 -11.64 11.95 -10.78
CA VAL A 455 -12.68 11.02 -10.30
C VAL A 455 -13.89 11.76 -9.72
N ALA A 456 -13.68 12.84 -8.98
CA ALA A 456 -14.79 13.68 -8.49
C ALA A 456 -15.60 14.28 -9.65
N ARG A 457 -14.93 14.77 -10.70
CA ARG A 457 -15.58 15.31 -11.91
C ARG A 457 -16.31 14.21 -12.70
N ILE A 458 -15.75 13.01 -12.83
CA ILE A 458 -16.40 11.85 -13.43
C ILE A 458 -17.69 11.51 -12.68
N ALA A 459 -17.62 11.48 -11.36
CA ALA A 459 -18.80 11.18 -10.53
C ALA A 459 -19.94 12.18 -10.75
N GLN A 460 -19.64 13.47 -10.79
CA GLN A 460 -20.62 14.50 -11.09
C GLN A 460 -21.23 14.30 -12.49
N SER A 461 -20.41 14.09 -13.52
CA SER A 461 -20.88 13.88 -14.89
C SER A 461 -21.78 12.65 -15.04
N LEU A 462 -21.49 11.55 -14.32
CA LEU A 462 -22.30 10.34 -14.33
C LEU A 462 -23.62 10.49 -13.55
N GLN A 463 -23.67 11.39 -12.55
CA GLN A 463 -24.90 11.73 -11.82
C GLN A 463 -25.82 12.65 -12.64
N ASP A 464 -25.25 13.67 -13.27
CA ASP A 464 -25.99 14.64 -14.10
C ASP A 464 -26.65 14.00 -15.34
N ALA A 465 -26.12 12.85 -15.79
CA ALA A 465 -26.63 12.12 -16.95
C ALA A 465 -27.65 11.01 -16.61
N THR A 466 -27.98 10.86 -15.31
CA THR A 466 -29.06 9.94 -14.89
C THR A 466 -30.35 10.76 -14.85
N PRO A 467 -31.37 10.45 -15.70
CA PRO A 467 -32.64 11.21 -15.80
C PRO A 467 -33.46 11.12 -14.52
#